data_7b6db4fe8363298e1fec99eb66dd6ae9
#
_entry.id   7b6db4fe8363298e1fec99eb66dd6ae9
#
_cell.length_a   1.000
_cell.length_b   1.000
_cell.length_c   1.000
_cell.angle_alpha   90.00
_cell.angle_beta   90.00
_cell.angle_gamma   90.00
#
_symmetry.space_group_name_H-M   'P 1'
#
loop_
_entity.id
_entity.type
_entity.pdbx_description
1 polymer ?
#
loop_
_entity_poly.entity_id
_entity_poly.type
_entity_poly.pdbx_seq_one_letter_code
_entity_poly.pdbx_strand_id
1 'polypeptide(L)' 'MVVFTDDDKKFIKKNFQNAEDVLALSNIRDVLEAISDWIDDNGFEPPHYYDYNDLGREAQKVYDRIFRNN' A
#
# COMPACT_ATOMS: atom_id res chain seq x y z
N MET A 1 5.78 -15.65 -6.08
CA MET A 1 4.44 -15.04 -5.98
C MET A 1 4.32 -14.25 -4.68
N VAL A 2 3.85 -13.01 -4.75
CA VAL A 2 3.68 -12.20 -3.55
C VAL A 2 2.41 -12.62 -2.82
N VAL A 3 2.50 -12.77 -1.50
CA VAL A 3 1.37 -13.18 -0.66
C VAL A 3 0.65 -11.94 -0.13
N PHE A 4 -0.65 -11.86 -0.42
CA PHE A 4 -1.54 -10.81 0.09
C PHE A 4 -2.62 -11.46 0.94
N THR A 5 -2.96 -10.83 2.08
CA THR A 5 -4.17 -11.22 2.82
C THR A 5 -5.40 -10.68 2.10
N ASP A 6 -6.58 -11.16 2.49
CA ASP A 6 -7.84 -10.66 1.93
C ASP A 6 -8.00 -9.16 2.24
N ASP A 7 -7.59 -8.72 3.43
CA ASP A 7 -7.65 -7.32 3.81
C ASP A 7 -6.69 -6.46 2.97
N ASP A 8 -5.50 -6.98 2.65
CA ASP A 8 -4.55 -6.30 1.78
C ASP A 8 -5.16 -6.09 0.39
N LYS A 9 -5.74 -7.14 -0.17
CA LYS A 9 -6.38 -7.08 -1.49
C LYS A 9 -7.53 -6.09 -1.51
N LYS A 10 -8.35 -6.09 -0.47
CA LYS A 10 -9.48 -5.15 -0.36
C LYS A 10 -9.00 -3.70 -0.34
N PHE A 11 -7.99 -3.42 0.46
CA PHE A 11 -7.44 -2.07 0.55
C PHE A 11 -6.89 -1.61 -0.80
N ILE A 12 -6.09 -2.45 -1.46
CA ILE A 12 -5.49 -2.12 -2.74
C ILE A 12 -6.57 -1.90 -3.80
N LYS A 13 -7.54 -2.80 -3.89
CA LYS A 13 -8.62 -2.69 -4.88
C LYS A 13 -9.48 -1.44 -4.67
N LYS A 14 -9.68 -1.04 -3.42
CA LYS A 14 -10.50 0.12 -3.10
C LYS A 14 -9.79 1.45 -3.41
N ASN A 15 -8.49 1.51 -3.19
CA ASN A 15 -7.76 2.78 -3.17
C ASN A 15 -6.80 3.01 -4.34
N PHE A 16 -6.30 1.96 -4.97
CA PHE A 16 -5.32 2.08 -6.05
C PHE A 16 -6.02 2.05 -7.40
N GLN A 17 -5.71 3.02 -8.27
CA GLN A 17 -6.24 3.03 -9.63
C GLN A 17 -5.69 1.86 -10.45
N ASN A 18 -4.44 1.47 -10.17
CA ASN A 18 -3.76 0.37 -10.84
C ASN A 18 -3.71 -0.88 -9.96
N ALA A 19 -4.80 -1.15 -9.23
CA ALA A 19 -4.85 -2.24 -8.26
C ALA A 19 -4.50 -3.60 -8.87
N GLU A 20 -5.03 -3.91 -10.05
CA GLU A 20 -4.76 -5.19 -10.71
C GLU A 20 -3.29 -5.34 -11.06
N ASP A 21 -2.65 -4.27 -11.51
CA ASP A 21 -1.22 -4.28 -11.83
C ASP A 21 -0.39 -4.54 -10.59
N VAL A 22 -0.72 -3.88 -9.48
CA VAL A 22 -0.01 -4.07 -8.20
C VAL A 22 -0.17 -5.50 -7.71
N LEU A 23 -1.38 -6.04 -7.76
CA LEU A 23 -1.66 -7.40 -7.30
C LEU A 23 -1.03 -8.48 -8.20
N ALA A 24 -0.71 -8.13 -9.45
CA ALA A 24 -0.07 -9.03 -10.39
C ALA A 24 1.46 -9.01 -10.34
N LEU A 25 2.05 -8.09 -9.59
CA LEU A 25 3.50 -8.01 -9.43
C LEU A 25 4.03 -9.28 -8.77
N SER A 26 5.13 -9.82 -9.30
CA SER A 26 5.72 -11.06 -8.79
C SER A 26 6.89 -10.82 -7.83
N ASN A 27 7.34 -9.58 -7.70
CA ASN A 27 8.49 -9.20 -6.89
C ASN A 27 8.00 -8.37 -5.69
N ILE A 28 8.35 -8.82 -4.48
CA ILE A 28 7.95 -8.13 -3.25
C ILE A 28 8.44 -6.69 -3.20
N ARG A 29 9.65 -6.43 -3.70
CA ARG A 29 10.21 -5.07 -3.71
C ARG A 29 9.35 -4.11 -4.53
N ASP A 30 8.87 -4.57 -5.68
CA ASP A 30 8.03 -3.76 -6.56
C ASP A 30 6.69 -3.44 -5.92
N VAL A 31 6.11 -4.41 -5.20
CA VAL A 31 4.86 -4.20 -4.46
C VAL A 31 5.05 -3.16 -3.35
N LEU A 32 6.11 -3.31 -2.56
CA LEU A 32 6.39 -2.40 -1.46
C LEU A 32 6.67 -0.99 -1.97
N GLU A 33 7.38 -0.87 -3.08
CA GLU A 33 7.64 0.41 -3.71
C GLU A 33 6.36 1.07 -4.19
N ALA A 34 5.46 0.31 -4.81
CA ALA A 34 4.18 0.83 -5.28
C ALA A 34 3.32 1.37 -4.12
N ILE A 35 3.30 0.66 -2.99
CA ILE A 35 2.56 1.09 -1.81
C ILE A 35 3.21 2.33 -1.20
N SER A 36 4.54 2.35 -1.11
CA SER A 36 5.29 3.49 -0.59
C SER A 36 5.03 4.75 -1.41
N ASP A 37 5.07 4.64 -2.74
CA ASP A 37 4.79 5.76 -3.64
C ASP A 37 3.36 6.27 -3.47
N TRP A 38 2.40 5.36 -3.31
CA TRP A 38 1.02 5.72 -3.07
C TRP A 38 0.86 6.49 -1.74
N ILE A 39 1.56 6.05 -0.68
CA ILE A 39 1.54 6.73 0.61
C ILE A 39 2.10 8.15 0.47
N ASP A 40 3.20 8.30 -0.25
CA ASP A 40 3.80 9.62 -0.47
C ASP A 40 2.83 10.59 -1.14
N ASP A 41 2.01 10.08 -2.07
CA ASP A 41 1.07 10.91 -2.83
C ASP A 41 -0.25 11.14 -2.10
N ASN A 42 -0.70 10.19 -1.27
CA ASN A 42 -2.07 10.19 -0.75
C ASN A 42 -2.20 10.06 0.76
N GLY A 43 -1.12 9.70 1.45
CA GLY A 43 -1.19 9.24 2.84
C GLY A 43 -0.88 10.29 3.90
N PHE A 44 -0.65 11.55 3.54
CA PHE A 44 -0.25 12.60 4.47
C PHE A 44 -1.29 13.71 4.57
N GLU A 45 -1.41 14.28 5.78
CA GLU A 45 -2.32 15.39 6.06
C GLU A 45 -1.76 16.73 5.58
N PRO A 46 -2.53 17.52 4.79
CA PRO A 46 -2.14 18.89 4.53
C PRO A 46 -2.34 19.76 5.78
N PRO A 47 -1.70 20.95 5.90
CA PRO A 47 -0.83 21.54 4.89
C PRO A 47 0.63 21.13 5.00
N HIS A 48 1.02 20.48 6.08
CA HIS A 48 2.44 20.22 6.37
C HIS A 48 2.94 18.87 5.87
N TYR A 49 2.04 17.90 5.71
CA TYR A 49 2.38 16.56 5.21
C TYR A 49 3.40 15.82 6.09
N TYR A 50 3.41 16.08 7.39
CA TYR A 50 4.30 15.40 8.33
C TYR A 50 3.67 14.15 8.92
N ASP A 51 2.35 14.15 9.07
CA ASP A 51 1.63 13.06 9.71
C ASP A 51 0.80 12.30 8.69
N TYR A 52 0.72 10.99 8.88
CA TYR A 52 -0.19 10.18 8.07
C TYR A 52 -1.63 10.57 8.35
N ASN A 53 -2.44 10.62 7.29
CA ASN A 53 -3.89 10.63 7.43
C ASN A 53 -4.37 9.19 7.70
N ASP A 54 -5.69 8.99 7.84
CA ASP A 54 -6.25 7.66 8.15
C ASP A 54 -5.91 6.64 7.08
N LEU A 55 -5.98 7.03 5.81
CA LEU A 55 -5.63 6.15 4.68
C LEU A 55 -4.14 5.81 4.69
N GLY A 56 -3.30 6.78 5.04
CA GLY A 56 -1.85 6.56 5.13
C GLY A 56 -1.49 5.57 6.22
N ARG A 57 -2.17 5.65 7.38
CA ARG A 57 -1.96 4.70 8.47
C ARG A 57 -2.39 3.30 8.07
N GLU A 58 -3.53 3.17 7.40
CA GLU A 58 -3.97 1.87 6.89
C GLU A 58 -3.01 1.30 5.85
N ALA A 59 -2.56 2.13 4.93
CA ALA A 59 -1.61 1.72 3.90
C ALA A 59 -0.29 1.26 4.53
N GLN A 60 0.18 1.94 5.58
CA GLN A 60 1.39 1.53 6.29
C GLN A 60 1.21 0.17 6.96
N LYS A 61 0.04 -0.11 7.52
CA LYS A 61 -0.26 -1.44 8.09
C LYS A 61 -0.26 -2.51 7.02
N VAL A 62 -0.82 -2.21 5.85
CA VAL A 62 -0.80 -3.12 4.70
C VAL A 62 0.64 -3.39 4.26
N TYR A 63 1.44 -2.35 4.14
CA TYR A 63 2.86 -2.45 3.80
C TYR A 63 3.60 -3.37 4.77
N ASP A 64 3.45 -3.12 6.07
CA ASP A 64 4.13 -3.90 7.12
C ASP A 64 3.70 -5.36 7.09
N ARG A 65 2.41 -5.61 6.89
CA ARG A 65 1.86 -6.97 6.85
C ARG A 65 2.37 -7.73 5.64
N ILE A 66 2.39 -7.09 4.48
CA ILE A 66 2.93 -7.69 3.26
C ILE A 66 4.42 -7.98 3.44
N PHE A 67 5.16 -7.05 4.01
CA PHE A 67 6.59 -7.22 4.28
C PHE A 67 6.82 -8.45 5.18
N ARG A 68 6.04 -8.60 6.26
CA ARG A 68 6.22 -9.70 7.20
C ARG A 68 5.82 -11.05 6.62
N ASN A 69 4.85 -11.08 5.72
CA ASN A 69 4.34 -12.33 5.16
C ASN A 69 5.11 -12.80 3.93
N ASN A 70 6.06 -12.03 3.50
CA ASN A 70 6.90 -12.34 2.35
C ASN A 70 8.38 -12.27 2.72
#